data_4894c98ee2d8e21d556d0fe95051c41d
#
_entry.id   4894c98ee2d8e21d556d0fe95051c41d
#
_cell.length_a   1.000
_cell.length_b   1.000
_cell.length_c   1.000
_cell.angle_alpha   90.00
_cell.angle_beta   90.00
_cell.angle_gamma   90.00
#
_symmetry.space_group_name_H-M   'P 1'
#
loop_
_entity.id
_entity.type
_entity.pdbx_description
1 polymer ?
#
loop_
_entity_poly.entity_id
_entity_poly.type
_entity_poly.pdbx_seq_one_letter_code
_entity_poly.pdbx_strand_id
1 'polypeptide(L)'
;LTSCSLFSSQTTTATKDLEVGQCYNTVSKDSGGDQAIGEVVVVDCSKAHTYEVIAQTTFSDDIKDFPKQQARDSLGQGFCLGEDFTKYVGIESGKTSYQVEYLTPGDGTWAQGDRKISCVVAQGDKSQVKGSAKNSKK
;
A
#
# COMPACT_ATOMS: atom_id res chain seq x y z
N LEU A 1 35.48 -3.29 12.57
CA LEU A 1 35.02 -2.03 12.75
C LEU A 1 33.65 -1.75 12.19
N THR A 2 33.55 -1.10 11.11
CA THR A 2 32.32 -0.59 10.56
C THR A 2 31.62 -1.57 9.65
N SER A 3 32.11 -2.76 9.53
CA SER A 3 31.56 -3.74 8.62
C SER A 3 30.10 -4.11 8.92
N CYS A 4 29.64 -3.86 10.13
CA CYS A 4 28.26 -4.17 10.50
C CYS A 4 27.24 -3.42 9.65
N SER A 5 27.60 -2.24 9.20
CA SER A 5 26.67 -1.44 8.41
C SER A 5 26.38 -2.05 7.06
N LEU A 6 27.25 -2.91 6.57
CA LEU A 6 27.05 -3.58 5.28
C LEU A 6 26.00 -4.64 5.35
N PHE A 7 25.70 -5.11 6.54
CA PHE A 7 24.74 -6.19 6.75
C PHE A 7 23.52 -5.72 7.53
N SER A 8 23.32 -4.42 7.61
CA SER A 8 22.12 -3.93 8.25
C SER A 8 20.93 -4.50 7.48
N SER A 9 20.14 -5.32 8.13
CA SER A 9 18.91 -5.81 7.58
C SER A 9 18.01 -4.61 7.32
N GLN A 10 17.33 -4.60 6.18
CA GLN A 10 16.34 -3.58 5.91
C GLN A 10 15.25 -3.66 6.97
N THR A 11 14.91 -2.51 7.53
CA THR A 11 13.78 -2.43 8.44
C THR A 11 12.51 -2.58 7.63
N THR A 12 11.66 -3.51 8.02
CA THR A 12 10.38 -3.72 7.38
C THR A 12 9.26 -3.08 8.18
N THR A 13 8.19 -2.75 7.48
CA THR A 13 6.98 -2.18 8.06
C THR A 13 5.82 -3.08 7.68
N ALA A 14 4.96 -3.41 8.64
CA ALA A 14 3.76 -4.17 8.34
C ALA A 14 2.81 -3.32 7.51
N THR A 15 2.14 -3.93 6.54
CA THR A 15 1.21 -3.20 5.67
C THR A 15 0.09 -2.51 6.45
N LYS A 16 -0.32 -3.12 7.57
CA LYS A 16 -1.34 -2.52 8.44
C LYS A 16 -0.88 -1.23 9.11
N ASP A 17 0.42 -0.99 9.17
CA ASP A 17 1.01 0.18 9.82
C ASP A 17 1.41 1.27 8.82
N LEU A 18 1.18 1.06 7.53
CA LEU A 18 1.45 2.06 6.52
C LEU A 18 0.55 3.29 6.71
N GLU A 19 1.06 4.43 6.30
CA GLU A 19 0.33 5.71 6.38
C GLU A 19 0.30 6.40 5.03
N VAL A 20 -0.70 7.26 4.85
CA VAL A 20 -0.83 8.04 3.62
C VAL A 20 0.43 8.85 3.37
N GLY A 21 0.91 8.83 2.15
CA GLY A 21 2.11 9.55 1.74
C GLY A 21 3.37 8.72 1.77
N GLN A 22 3.33 7.52 2.34
CA GLN A 22 4.51 6.66 2.35
C GLN A 22 4.68 5.93 1.03
N CYS A 23 5.94 5.86 0.58
CA CYS A 23 6.35 5.10 -0.59
C CYS A 23 7.07 3.85 -0.13
N TYR A 24 6.89 2.75 -0.84
CA TYR A 24 7.47 1.49 -0.39
C TYR A 24 7.76 0.53 -1.54
N ASN A 25 8.61 -0.43 -1.23
CA ASN A 25 8.91 -1.57 -2.09
C ASN A 25 8.53 -2.85 -1.37
N THR A 26 8.21 -3.88 -2.14
CA THR A 26 7.96 -5.19 -1.55
C THR A 26 9.29 -5.82 -1.12
N VAL A 27 9.22 -6.72 -0.16
CA VAL A 27 10.39 -7.45 0.30
C VAL A 27 10.82 -8.42 -0.80
N SER A 28 12.12 -8.45 -1.10
CA SER A 28 12.65 -9.36 -2.11
C SER A 28 12.47 -10.82 -1.68
N LYS A 29 12.11 -11.62 -2.63
CA LYS A 29 12.05 -13.07 -2.40
C LYS A 29 13.38 -13.67 -2.76
N ASP A 30 14.18 -13.97 -1.77
CA ASP A 30 15.47 -14.59 -2.04
C ASP A 30 15.38 -16.09 -2.25
N SER A 31 14.26 -16.71 -2.00
CA SER A 31 14.18 -18.15 -1.97
C SER A 31 13.03 -18.76 -2.74
N GLY A 32 12.43 -18.03 -3.65
CA GLY A 32 11.29 -18.56 -4.41
C GLY A 32 10.08 -18.93 -3.57
N GLY A 33 10.10 -18.66 -2.29
CA GLY A 33 8.96 -18.88 -1.43
C GLY A 33 7.89 -17.84 -1.63
N ASP A 34 6.78 -18.02 -0.96
CA ASP A 34 5.69 -17.05 -0.98
C ASP A 34 6.17 -15.71 -0.44
N GLN A 35 5.59 -14.65 -0.97
CA GLN A 35 5.88 -13.33 -0.43
C GLN A 35 5.62 -13.32 1.06
N ALA A 36 6.53 -12.70 1.81
CA ALA A 36 6.24 -12.40 3.19
C ALA A 36 5.01 -11.49 3.19
N ILE A 37 3.85 -12.09 3.40
CA ILE A 37 2.59 -11.37 3.36
C ILE A 37 2.60 -10.40 4.52
N GLY A 38 2.36 -9.13 4.20
CA GLY A 38 2.13 -8.14 5.22
C GLY A 38 3.33 -7.30 5.63
N GLU A 39 4.50 -7.46 4.98
CA GLU A 39 5.64 -6.60 5.29
C GLU A 39 6.24 -5.99 4.04
N VAL A 40 6.65 -4.74 4.15
CA VAL A 40 7.20 -3.97 3.04
C VAL A 40 8.37 -3.11 3.55
N VAL A 41 9.14 -2.56 2.62
CA VAL A 41 10.25 -1.65 2.95
C VAL A 41 9.82 -0.24 2.57
N VAL A 42 9.60 0.60 3.58
CA VAL A 42 9.25 2.01 3.38
C VAL A 42 10.52 2.78 3.01
N VAL A 43 10.42 3.57 1.96
CA VAL A 43 11.53 4.41 1.50
C VAL A 43 11.01 5.83 1.30
N ASP A 44 11.94 6.78 1.29
CA ASP A 44 11.60 8.16 0.94
C ASP A 44 11.09 8.18 -0.50
N CYS A 45 10.02 8.93 -0.76
CA CYS A 45 9.44 8.97 -2.11
C CYS A 45 10.38 9.55 -3.16
N SER A 46 11.43 10.25 -2.75
CA SER A 46 12.48 10.70 -3.67
C SER A 46 13.39 9.58 -4.15
N LYS A 47 13.32 8.43 -3.49
CA LYS A 47 14.09 7.23 -3.84
C LYS A 47 13.25 6.32 -4.73
N ALA A 48 13.91 5.40 -5.46
CA ALA A 48 13.21 4.47 -6.34
C ALA A 48 12.25 3.60 -5.53
N HIS A 49 10.99 3.58 -5.91
CA HIS A 49 9.94 2.82 -5.25
C HIS A 49 8.88 2.37 -6.24
N THR A 50 8.14 1.34 -5.88
CA THR A 50 7.07 0.80 -6.71
C THR A 50 5.69 1.34 -6.31
N TYR A 51 5.44 1.47 -5.01
CA TYR A 51 4.10 1.78 -4.49
C TYR A 51 4.10 3.03 -3.64
N GLU A 52 2.97 3.70 -3.64
CA GLU A 52 2.73 4.85 -2.75
C GLU A 52 1.33 4.75 -2.17
N VAL A 53 1.20 4.96 -0.86
CA VAL A 53 -0.09 4.97 -0.18
C VAL A 53 -0.73 6.34 -0.37
N ILE A 54 -1.91 6.37 -0.97
CA ILE A 54 -2.54 7.66 -1.33
C ILE A 54 -3.79 7.98 -0.53
N ALA A 55 -4.42 6.97 0.08
CA ALA A 55 -5.63 7.18 0.86
C ALA A 55 -5.84 6.00 1.80
N GLN A 56 -6.54 6.23 2.90
CA GLN A 56 -6.87 5.18 3.85
C GLN A 56 -8.25 5.38 4.43
N THR A 57 -8.93 4.29 4.72
CA THR A 57 -10.17 4.28 5.48
C THR A 57 -10.18 3.03 6.37
N THR A 58 -11.24 2.84 7.13
CA THR A 58 -11.36 1.68 8.00
C THR A 58 -12.74 1.04 7.83
N PHE A 59 -12.81 -0.25 8.11
CA PHE A 59 -14.09 -0.90 8.25
C PHE A 59 -14.81 -0.34 9.47
N SER A 60 -16.14 -0.31 9.40
CA SER A 60 -16.96 0.15 10.51
C SER A 60 -16.77 -0.74 11.74
N ASP A 61 -16.81 -0.15 12.92
CA ASP A 61 -16.72 -0.88 14.19
C ASP A 61 -17.90 -1.85 14.39
N ASP A 62 -18.97 -1.66 13.65
CA ASP A 62 -20.13 -2.55 13.71
C ASP A 62 -19.86 -3.91 13.09
N ILE A 63 -18.84 -4.00 12.24
CA ILE A 63 -18.49 -5.24 11.58
C ILE A 63 -17.58 -6.02 12.53
N LYS A 64 -18.13 -7.07 13.12
CA LYS A 64 -17.39 -7.87 14.11
C LYS A 64 -16.63 -9.02 13.48
N ASP A 65 -17.23 -9.68 12.52
CA ASP A 65 -16.63 -10.84 11.85
C ASP A 65 -15.77 -10.41 10.67
N PHE A 66 -14.73 -11.18 10.42
CA PHE A 66 -13.87 -10.93 9.27
C PHE A 66 -14.71 -10.94 7.99
N PRO A 67 -14.73 -9.85 7.21
CA PRO A 67 -15.59 -9.76 6.02
C PRO A 67 -15.16 -10.75 4.95
N LYS A 68 -16.12 -11.21 4.17
CA LYS A 68 -15.83 -12.03 3.00
C LYS A 68 -15.02 -11.23 2.00
N GLN A 69 -14.24 -11.94 1.17
CA GLN A 69 -13.39 -11.30 0.19
C GLN A 69 -14.17 -10.34 -0.70
N GLN A 70 -15.34 -10.74 -1.17
CA GLN A 70 -16.17 -9.89 -2.03
C GLN A 70 -16.51 -8.56 -1.35
N ALA A 71 -16.80 -8.58 -0.06
CA ALA A 71 -17.11 -7.34 0.67
C ALA A 71 -15.86 -6.47 0.82
N ARG A 72 -14.70 -7.08 1.10
CA ARG A 72 -13.44 -6.35 1.19
C ARG A 72 -13.09 -5.71 -0.16
N ASP A 73 -13.26 -6.46 -1.23
CA ASP A 73 -12.95 -5.99 -2.59
C ASP A 73 -13.88 -4.84 -2.99
N SER A 74 -15.17 -4.99 -2.73
CA SER A 74 -16.15 -3.94 -3.07
C SER A 74 -15.85 -2.64 -2.34
N LEU A 75 -15.55 -2.74 -1.05
CA LEU A 75 -15.25 -1.54 -0.26
C LEU A 75 -13.91 -0.92 -0.68
N GLY A 76 -12.89 -1.74 -0.88
CA GLY A 76 -11.59 -1.27 -1.33
C GLY A 76 -11.67 -0.60 -2.69
N GLN A 77 -12.29 -1.25 -3.64
CA GLN A 77 -12.42 -0.70 -5.00
C GLN A 77 -13.23 0.59 -4.99
N GLY A 78 -14.37 0.60 -4.31
CA GLY A 78 -15.24 1.77 -4.26
C GLY A 78 -14.56 2.98 -3.63
N PHE A 79 -13.84 2.75 -2.54
CA PHE A 79 -13.13 3.83 -1.85
C PHE A 79 -11.91 4.32 -2.65
N CYS A 80 -11.10 3.38 -3.13
CA CYS A 80 -9.81 3.73 -3.74
C CYS A 80 -9.94 4.38 -5.13
N LEU A 81 -11.07 4.20 -5.79
CA LEU A 81 -11.34 4.86 -7.07
C LEU A 81 -12.20 6.12 -6.90
N GLY A 82 -12.43 6.55 -5.68
CA GLY A 82 -13.32 7.66 -5.37
C GLY A 82 -12.61 8.99 -5.19
N GLU A 83 -13.26 9.84 -4.41
CA GLU A 83 -12.85 11.24 -4.21
C GLU A 83 -11.45 11.40 -3.63
N ASP A 84 -11.09 10.53 -2.69
CA ASP A 84 -9.79 10.66 -2.03
C ASP A 84 -8.64 10.43 -2.99
N PHE A 85 -8.83 9.55 -3.98
CA PHE A 85 -7.88 9.39 -5.06
C PHE A 85 -7.73 10.72 -5.82
N THR A 86 -8.85 11.30 -6.22
CA THR A 86 -8.85 12.54 -7.00
C THR A 86 -8.18 13.68 -6.24
N LYS A 87 -8.46 13.78 -4.94
CA LYS A 87 -7.86 14.83 -4.11
C LYS A 87 -6.34 14.66 -3.97
N TYR A 88 -5.87 13.43 -3.87
CA TYR A 88 -4.44 13.18 -3.67
C TYR A 88 -3.68 13.33 -4.98
N VAL A 89 -4.10 12.64 -6.02
CA VAL A 89 -3.36 12.58 -7.30
C VAL A 89 -3.60 13.81 -8.17
N GLY A 90 -4.78 14.40 -8.10
CA GLY A 90 -5.12 15.58 -8.87
C GLY A 90 -5.76 15.29 -10.22
N ILE A 91 -6.22 14.06 -10.41
CA ILE A 91 -6.95 13.64 -11.61
C ILE A 91 -7.95 12.56 -11.19
N GLU A 92 -9.04 12.44 -11.92
CA GLU A 92 -10.03 11.40 -11.64
C GLU A 92 -9.45 10.01 -11.89
N SER A 93 -9.87 9.05 -11.07
CA SER A 93 -9.35 7.68 -11.17
C SER A 93 -9.62 7.04 -12.54
N GLY A 94 -10.70 7.42 -13.21
CA GLY A 94 -11.00 6.92 -14.55
C GLY A 94 -10.05 7.39 -15.63
N LYS A 95 -9.21 8.39 -15.33
CA LYS A 95 -8.28 8.99 -16.30
C LYS A 95 -6.82 8.77 -15.91
N THR A 96 -6.57 8.11 -14.78
CA THR A 96 -5.20 7.92 -14.30
C THR A 96 -4.44 6.90 -15.13
N SER A 97 -3.13 7.13 -15.25
CA SER A 97 -2.21 6.14 -15.81
C SER A 97 -1.69 5.17 -14.75
N TYR A 98 -1.93 5.48 -13.47
CA TYR A 98 -1.50 4.58 -12.38
C TYR A 98 -2.38 3.34 -12.33
N GLN A 99 -1.77 2.25 -11.89
CA GLN A 99 -2.51 1.09 -11.44
C GLN A 99 -2.89 1.34 -9.98
N VAL A 100 -4.17 1.20 -9.67
CA VAL A 100 -4.69 1.41 -8.32
C VAL A 100 -4.97 0.06 -7.69
N GLU A 101 -4.41 -0.15 -6.50
CA GLU A 101 -4.60 -1.37 -5.74
C GLU A 101 -5.03 -1.00 -4.33
N TYR A 102 -5.49 -1.98 -3.58
CA TYR A 102 -5.88 -1.74 -2.20
C TYR A 102 -5.39 -2.88 -1.32
N LEU A 103 -4.97 -2.52 -0.12
CA LEU A 103 -4.55 -3.45 0.92
C LEU A 103 -5.65 -3.51 1.95
N THR A 104 -6.10 -4.71 2.27
CA THR A 104 -7.16 -4.93 3.27
C THR A 104 -6.63 -5.85 4.35
N PRO A 105 -7.30 -5.88 5.52
CA PRO A 105 -6.91 -6.83 6.55
C PRO A 105 -6.98 -8.26 6.06
N GLY A 106 -6.06 -9.08 6.53
CA GLY A 106 -6.15 -10.53 6.39
C GLY A 106 -6.83 -11.11 7.63
N ASP A 107 -7.14 -12.38 7.57
CA ASP A 107 -7.79 -13.08 8.69
C ASP A 107 -6.98 -12.90 9.99
N GLY A 108 -5.66 -13.10 9.91
CA GLY A 108 -4.79 -12.98 11.07
C GLY A 108 -4.69 -11.57 11.61
N THR A 109 -4.56 -10.59 10.73
CA THR A 109 -4.45 -9.18 11.18
C THR A 109 -5.79 -8.65 11.69
N TRP A 110 -6.91 -9.11 11.10
CA TRP A 110 -8.23 -8.77 11.60
C TRP A 110 -8.40 -9.20 13.05
N ALA A 111 -7.96 -10.42 13.36
CA ALA A 111 -8.01 -10.93 14.74
C ALA A 111 -7.19 -10.07 15.70
N GLN A 112 -6.18 -9.36 15.18
CA GLN A 112 -5.34 -8.46 15.98
C GLN A 112 -5.86 -7.02 16.01
N GLY A 113 -7.04 -6.78 15.45
CA GLY A 113 -7.64 -5.46 15.47
C GLY A 113 -7.44 -4.61 14.20
N ASP A 114 -6.82 -5.17 13.16
CA ASP A 114 -6.62 -4.44 11.91
C ASP A 114 -7.96 -4.24 11.19
N ARG A 115 -8.28 -2.99 10.90
CA ARG A 115 -9.52 -2.59 10.23
C ARG A 115 -9.24 -1.68 9.04
N LYS A 116 -7.98 -1.52 8.68
CA LYS A 116 -7.55 -0.49 7.73
C LYS A 116 -7.64 -0.98 6.29
N ILE A 117 -8.08 -0.10 5.42
CA ILE A 117 -8.00 -0.25 3.98
C ILE A 117 -7.07 0.83 3.49
N SER A 118 -6.00 0.44 2.79
CA SER A 118 -5.04 1.39 2.22
C SER A 118 -5.11 1.33 0.71
N CYS A 119 -5.24 2.50 0.09
CA CYS A 119 -5.20 2.63 -1.35
C CYS A 119 -3.79 2.93 -1.78
N VAL A 120 -3.27 2.17 -2.73
CA VAL A 120 -1.91 2.35 -3.23
C VAL A 120 -1.90 2.50 -4.74
N VAL A 121 -0.95 3.24 -5.24
CA VAL A 121 -0.75 3.41 -6.69
C VAL A 121 0.63 2.91 -7.07
N ALA A 122 0.73 2.43 -8.31
CA ALA A 122 1.97 2.01 -8.94
C ALA A 122 1.94 2.45 -10.39
N GLN A 123 3.11 2.48 -11.05
CA GLN A 123 3.14 2.67 -12.49
C GLN A 123 2.37 1.55 -13.17
N GLY A 124 1.82 1.81 -14.35
CA GLY A 124 1.02 0.81 -15.04
C GLY A 124 1.77 -0.48 -15.32
N ASP A 125 3.08 -0.39 -15.54
CA ASP A 125 3.95 -1.55 -15.75
C ASP A 125 4.68 -2.01 -14.50
N LYS A 126 4.34 -1.42 -13.35
CA LYS A 126 4.97 -1.70 -12.05
C LYS A 126 6.47 -1.38 -12.01
N SER A 127 6.95 -0.54 -12.90
CA SER A 127 8.33 -0.07 -12.83
C SER A 127 8.50 0.87 -11.63
N GLN A 128 9.72 0.99 -11.16
CA GLN A 128 10.03 1.91 -10.07
C GLN A 128 10.07 3.35 -10.59
N VAL A 129 9.73 4.26 -9.71
CA VAL A 129 9.69 5.69 -10.00
C VAL A 129 10.26 6.44 -8.80
N LYS A 130 10.79 7.64 -9.06
CA LYS A 130 11.22 8.58 -8.02
C LYS A 130 10.24 9.74 -8.01
N GLY A 131 9.86 10.17 -6.82
CA GLY A 131 8.91 11.26 -6.66
C GLY A 131 7.53 10.75 -6.25
N SER A 132 6.71 11.65 -5.74
CA SER A 132 5.38 11.35 -5.22
C SER A 132 4.30 11.46 -6.30
N ALA A 133 3.28 10.63 -6.17
CA ALA A 133 2.05 10.74 -6.98
C ALA A 133 1.20 11.94 -6.57
N LYS A 134 1.48 12.56 -5.42
CA LYS A 134 0.69 13.66 -4.91
C LYS A 134 0.72 14.84 -5.89
N ASN A 135 -0.46 15.25 -6.33
CA ASN A 135 -0.64 16.34 -7.30
C ASN A 135 0.08 16.10 -8.64
N SER A 136 0.40 14.85 -8.96
CA SER A 136 1.09 14.51 -10.20
C SER A 136 0.19 14.62 -11.42
N LYS A 137 -1.11 14.50 -11.24
CA LYS A 137 -2.12 14.55 -12.30
C LYS A 137 -1.90 13.48 -13.38
N LYS A 138 -1.35 12.35 -12.98
CA LYS A 138 -1.12 11.21 -13.84
C LYS A 138 -2.12 10.12 -13.51
#